data_a0b83bf8f07365ad6d2a63ce1608f3f9
#
_entry.id   a0b83bf8f07365ad6d2a63ce1608f3f9
#
_cell.length_a   1.000
_cell.length_b   1.000
_cell.length_c   1.000
_cell.angle_alpha   90.00
_cell.angle_beta   90.00
_cell.angle_gamma   90.00
#
_symmetry.space_group_name_H-M   'P 1'
#
loop_
_entity.id
_entity.type
_entity.pdbx_description
1 polymer ?
#
loop_
_entity_poly.entity_id
_entity_poly.type
_entity_poly.pdbx_seq_one_letter_code
_entity_poly.pdbx_strand_id
1 'polypeptide(L)'
;MKRIVVLAVSLALALAGCSSGDQHPWVDDDVSFDADGLTIHGTYRHQQNAAPGPAALLISESGPTDRNGDNAVVGPIGNMRQLAEQLSDQGVASLRYDKVGTGKTGLGPYQNRPNDVVSAVYTTGAGAAVRYLADQPGTDKAKISVYGLGEGIIHAMTLATDTTPGAPKIHSLGLFQPLSGRYLDIITNRVRGDASPQTLETWLAAVDEIRTKGTVPDKLPEGLNAIVNPGNVKAVAEADKIDPVALAAKVPAATPVLLTCSDTDSQAKCETEQPLIDALKHTALKVVELKGVNHVLHDDPSDSIANLTKPAPLSPQVVTALDVFVGQ
;
A
#
# COMPACT_ATOMS: atom_id res chain seq x y z
N MET A 1 5.13 16.61 -88.37
CA MET A 1 4.95 15.47 -87.45
C MET A 1 5.72 15.77 -86.14
N LYS A 2 5.02 16.21 -85.11
CA LYS A 2 5.61 16.55 -83.82
C LYS A 2 5.40 15.35 -82.92
N ARG A 3 6.49 14.74 -82.43
CA ARG A 3 6.46 13.64 -81.39
C ARG A 3 6.36 14.24 -80.00
N ILE A 4 5.29 13.93 -79.30
CA ILE A 4 5.11 14.25 -77.89
C ILE A 4 5.72 13.14 -77.08
N VAL A 5 6.71 13.46 -76.26
CA VAL A 5 7.31 12.53 -75.22
C VAL A 5 6.57 12.74 -73.93
N VAL A 6 5.85 11.71 -73.46
CA VAL A 6 5.20 11.71 -72.15
C VAL A 6 6.17 11.17 -71.17
N LEU A 7 6.57 12.00 -70.23
CA LEU A 7 7.41 11.60 -69.07
C LEU A 7 6.48 11.11 -67.96
N ALA A 8 6.54 9.80 -67.64
CA ALA A 8 5.83 9.24 -66.51
C ALA A 8 6.69 9.43 -65.26
N VAL A 9 6.23 10.26 -64.34
CA VAL A 9 6.84 10.41 -63.00
C VAL A 9 6.20 9.39 -62.09
N SER A 10 6.99 8.36 -61.72
CA SER A 10 6.60 7.35 -60.71
C SER A 10 6.80 7.93 -59.31
N LEU A 11 5.71 8.24 -58.62
CA LEU A 11 5.70 8.67 -57.24
C LEU A 11 5.79 7.42 -56.34
N ALA A 12 6.98 7.16 -55.77
CA ALA A 12 7.16 6.11 -54.76
C ALA A 12 6.60 6.62 -53.44
N LEU A 13 5.41 6.15 -53.03
CA LEU A 13 4.95 6.31 -51.62
C LEU A 13 5.80 5.41 -50.75
N ALA A 14 6.68 6.01 -49.93
CA ALA A 14 7.29 5.36 -48.80
C ALA A 14 6.19 5.20 -47.75
N LEU A 15 5.65 4.02 -47.61
CA LEU A 15 4.87 3.59 -46.43
C LEU A 15 5.84 3.53 -45.25
N ALA A 16 5.86 4.58 -44.42
CA ALA A 16 6.41 4.53 -43.10
C ALA A 16 5.54 3.54 -42.31
N GLY A 17 6.00 2.29 -42.21
CA GLY A 17 5.43 1.31 -41.33
C GLY A 17 5.65 1.80 -39.91
N CYS A 18 4.61 2.27 -39.23
CA CYS A 18 4.59 2.29 -37.79
C CYS A 18 4.79 0.83 -37.34
N SER A 19 5.99 0.48 -36.87
CA SER A 19 6.17 -0.73 -36.11
C SER A 19 5.32 -0.58 -34.86
N SER A 20 4.14 -1.21 -34.83
CA SER A 20 3.50 -1.57 -33.58
C SER A 20 4.53 -2.44 -32.86
N GLY A 21 5.26 -1.89 -31.89
CA GLY A 21 6.11 -2.67 -31.03
C GLY A 21 5.25 -3.81 -30.49
N ASP A 22 5.78 -5.04 -30.55
CA ASP A 22 5.11 -6.22 -30.03
C ASP A 22 4.78 -5.94 -28.54
N GLN A 23 3.53 -5.53 -28.27
CA GLN A 23 3.06 -5.38 -26.90
C GLN A 23 2.90 -6.80 -26.35
N HIS A 24 3.86 -7.23 -25.54
CA HIS A 24 3.75 -8.48 -24.81
C HIS A 24 2.54 -8.42 -23.86
N PRO A 25 1.71 -9.48 -23.79
CA PRO A 25 0.54 -9.47 -22.94
C PRO A 25 0.93 -9.37 -21.47
N TRP A 26 0.14 -8.65 -20.70
CA TRP A 26 0.20 -8.66 -19.24
C TRP A 26 -0.36 -9.98 -18.71
N VAL A 27 0.35 -10.60 -17.78
CA VAL A 27 -0.05 -11.85 -17.13
C VAL A 27 0.02 -11.71 -15.62
N ASP A 28 -0.84 -12.46 -14.93
CA ASP A 28 -0.87 -12.58 -13.48
C ASP A 28 -0.40 -13.98 -13.10
N ASP A 29 0.81 -14.10 -12.55
CA ASP A 29 1.36 -15.36 -12.06
C ASP A 29 1.12 -15.50 -10.56
N ASP A 30 0.50 -16.63 -10.15
CA ASP A 30 0.48 -17.03 -8.74
C ASP A 30 1.89 -17.42 -8.32
N VAL A 31 2.40 -16.74 -7.30
CA VAL A 31 3.78 -16.92 -6.82
C VAL A 31 3.82 -17.21 -5.32
N SER A 32 4.93 -17.77 -4.86
CA SER A 32 5.19 -17.94 -3.43
C SER A 32 6.67 -17.74 -3.12
N PHE A 33 6.96 -17.26 -1.92
CA PHE A 33 8.31 -17.03 -1.42
C PHE A 33 8.35 -17.19 0.10
N ASP A 34 9.53 -17.41 0.64
CA ASP A 34 9.75 -17.61 2.07
C ASP A 34 10.02 -16.27 2.80
N ALA A 35 9.44 -16.12 3.97
CA ALA A 35 9.69 -15.03 4.90
C ALA A 35 9.90 -15.63 6.30
N ASP A 36 11.14 -16.00 6.62
CA ASP A 36 11.54 -16.59 7.91
C ASP A 36 10.70 -17.83 8.28
N GLY A 37 10.51 -18.74 7.31
CA GLY A 37 9.75 -19.97 7.46
C GLY A 37 8.24 -19.84 7.30
N LEU A 38 7.75 -18.64 6.99
CA LEU A 38 6.38 -18.41 6.54
C LEU A 38 6.35 -18.39 5.02
N THR A 39 5.63 -19.33 4.40
CA THR A 39 5.37 -19.28 2.96
C THR A 39 4.35 -18.20 2.65
N ILE A 40 4.78 -17.14 2.00
CA ILE A 40 3.91 -16.05 1.54
C ILE A 40 3.46 -16.33 0.11
N HIS A 41 2.18 -16.16 -0.14
CA HIS A 41 1.58 -16.26 -1.47
C HIS A 41 1.29 -14.88 -2.03
N GLY A 42 1.55 -14.70 -3.34
CA GLY A 42 1.36 -13.44 -4.03
C GLY A 42 0.85 -13.63 -5.45
N THR A 43 0.63 -12.49 -6.11
CA THR A 43 0.38 -12.41 -7.55
C THR A 43 1.38 -11.43 -8.14
N TYR A 44 2.21 -11.93 -9.06
CA TYR A 44 3.14 -11.12 -9.83
C TYR A 44 2.52 -10.80 -11.18
N ARG A 45 2.23 -9.52 -11.41
CA ARG A 45 1.69 -9.01 -12.67
C ARG A 45 2.81 -8.38 -13.48
N HIS A 46 3.04 -8.92 -14.67
CA HIS A 46 4.15 -8.48 -15.51
C HIS A 46 3.87 -8.72 -17.01
N GLN A 47 4.64 -8.10 -17.88
CA GLN A 47 4.62 -8.42 -19.31
C GLN A 47 5.51 -9.65 -19.58
N GLN A 48 4.97 -10.61 -20.34
CA GLN A 48 5.75 -11.78 -20.76
C GLN A 48 6.95 -11.35 -21.60
N ASN A 49 8.13 -11.93 -21.30
CA ASN A 49 9.37 -11.72 -22.08
C ASN A 49 9.78 -10.24 -22.24
N ALA A 50 9.29 -9.33 -21.42
CA ALA A 50 9.71 -7.94 -21.44
C ALA A 50 11.16 -7.78 -20.96
N ALA A 51 11.82 -6.75 -21.44
CA ALA A 51 13.10 -6.32 -20.88
C ALA A 51 12.88 -5.82 -19.43
N PRO A 52 13.94 -5.83 -18.58
CA PRO A 52 13.85 -5.31 -17.23
C PRO A 52 13.32 -3.86 -17.20
N GLY A 53 12.25 -3.64 -16.47
CA GLY A 53 11.55 -2.36 -16.33
C GLY A 53 11.19 -2.03 -14.89
N PRO A 54 10.45 -0.91 -14.68
CA PRO A 54 10.01 -0.51 -13.36
C PRO A 54 9.05 -1.55 -12.77
N ALA A 55 9.13 -1.73 -11.45
CA ALA A 55 8.28 -2.65 -10.71
C ALA A 55 7.84 -2.06 -9.37
N ALA A 56 6.66 -2.45 -8.90
CA ALA A 56 6.06 -1.96 -7.67
C ALA A 56 5.62 -3.09 -6.74
N LEU A 57 5.97 -2.98 -5.45
CA LEU A 57 5.35 -3.77 -4.40
C LEU A 57 4.11 -3.05 -3.89
N LEU A 58 2.98 -3.74 -3.83
CA LEU A 58 1.72 -3.24 -3.26
C LEU A 58 1.47 -3.89 -1.90
N ILE A 59 1.30 -3.06 -0.86
CA ILE A 59 1.06 -3.49 0.52
C ILE A 59 -0.35 -3.05 0.91
N SER A 60 -1.22 -4.03 1.13
CA SER A 60 -2.63 -3.80 1.47
C SER A 60 -2.82 -3.22 2.88
N GLU A 61 -4.00 -2.66 3.12
CA GLU A 61 -4.48 -2.12 4.40
C GLU A 61 -4.38 -3.14 5.56
N SER A 62 -4.50 -2.65 6.78
CA SER A 62 -4.53 -3.42 8.03
C SER A 62 -5.62 -4.52 8.06
N GLY A 63 -5.57 -5.33 9.11
CA GLY A 63 -6.55 -6.38 9.35
C GLY A 63 -6.50 -7.52 8.33
N PRO A 64 -7.60 -8.32 8.23
CA PRO A 64 -7.67 -9.51 7.39
C PRO A 64 -7.88 -9.17 5.91
N THR A 65 -7.01 -8.30 5.36
CA THR A 65 -7.04 -7.79 4.00
C THR A 65 -6.01 -8.50 3.14
N ASP A 66 -6.46 -9.19 2.09
CA ASP A 66 -5.64 -10.02 1.21
C ASP A 66 -4.88 -9.21 0.14
N ARG A 67 -4.22 -9.94 -0.76
CA ARG A 67 -3.44 -9.39 -1.88
C ARG A 67 -4.25 -8.54 -2.87
N ASN A 68 -5.56 -8.74 -2.96
CA ASN A 68 -6.43 -7.99 -3.85
C ASN A 68 -6.98 -6.71 -3.18
N GLY A 69 -6.78 -6.59 -1.87
CA GLY A 69 -7.42 -5.57 -1.04
C GLY A 69 -8.80 -6.01 -0.54
N ASP A 70 -9.16 -7.30 -0.74
CA ASP A 70 -10.42 -7.84 -0.23
C ASP A 70 -10.29 -8.15 1.25
N ASN A 71 -11.27 -7.72 2.04
CA ASN A 71 -11.24 -7.86 3.49
C ASN A 71 -12.22 -8.95 3.93
N ALA A 72 -11.75 -9.91 4.73
CA ALA A 72 -12.55 -11.06 5.16
C ALA A 72 -13.79 -10.69 6.00
N VAL A 73 -13.83 -9.49 6.59
CA VAL A 73 -14.95 -9.00 7.40
C VAL A 73 -15.84 -8.04 6.61
N VAL A 74 -15.20 -7.11 5.86
CA VAL A 74 -15.91 -6.06 5.12
C VAL A 74 -16.42 -6.59 3.77
N GLY A 75 -15.62 -7.38 3.06
CA GLY A 75 -16.00 -7.95 1.77
C GLY A 75 -15.04 -7.63 0.62
N PRO A 76 -15.46 -7.90 -0.63
CA PRO A 76 -14.62 -7.69 -1.81
C PRO A 76 -14.51 -6.19 -2.14
N ILE A 77 -13.31 -5.64 -2.01
CA ILE A 77 -12.99 -4.24 -2.31
C ILE A 77 -12.20 -4.17 -3.63
N GLY A 78 -11.18 -4.99 -3.79
CA GLY A 78 -10.41 -5.13 -5.03
C GLY A 78 -9.47 -3.97 -5.36
N ASN A 79 -9.22 -3.04 -4.45
CA ASN A 79 -8.43 -1.83 -4.71
C ASN A 79 -6.97 -2.12 -5.05
N MET A 80 -6.32 -3.10 -4.38
CA MET A 80 -4.94 -3.48 -4.68
C MET A 80 -4.81 -4.13 -6.06
N ARG A 81 -5.82 -4.94 -6.47
CA ARG A 81 -5.86 -5.48 -7.82
C ARG A 81 -6.02 -4.38 -8.86
N GLN A 82 -6.91 -3.41 -8.63
CA GLN A 82 -7.12 -2.29 -9.53
C GLN A 82 -5.88 -1.37 -9.62
N LEU A 83 -5.16 -1.14 -8.50
CA LEU A 83 -3.88 -0.43 -8.52
C LEU A 83 -2.83 -1.17 -9.38
N ALA A 84 -2.75 -2.50 -9.28
CA ALA A 84 -1.84 -3.29 -10.11
C ALA A 84 -2.20 -3.22 -11.61
N GLU A 85 -3.48 -3.22 -11.94
CA GLU A 85 -3.97 -3.04 -13.31
C GLU A 85 -3.60 -1.63 -13.83
N GLN A 86 -3.83 -0.58 -13.04
CA GLN A 86 -3.46 0.80 -13.41
C GLN A 86 -1.94 0.98 -13.60
N LEU A 87 -1.13 0.37 -12.75
CA LEU A 87 0.34 0.38 -12.91
C LEU A 87 0.76 -0.30 -14.22
N SER A 88 0.06 -1.36 -14.62
CA SER A 88 0.33 -2.04 -15.89
C SER A 88 0.09 -1.14 -17.10
N ASP A 89 -0.93 -0.28 -17.04
CA ASP A 89 -1.22 0.70 -18.11
C ASP A 89 -0.08 1.72 -18.27
N GLN A 90 0.73 1.90 -17.20
CA GLN A 90 1.94 2.72 -17.19
C GLN A 90 3.24 1.92 -17.44
N GLY A 91 3.14 0.64 -17.79
CA GLY A 91 4.31 -0.21 -18.06
C GLY A 91 5.05 -0.68 -16.80
N VAL A 92 4.43 -0.62 -15.62
CA VAL A 92 5.03 -1.01 -14.34
C VAL A 92 4.55 -2.40 -13.95
N ALA A 93 5.48 -3.35 -13.78
CA ALA A 93 5.17 -4.65 -13.19
C ALA A 93 4.82 -4.49 -11.70
N SER A 94 4.05 -5.42 -11.14
CA SER A 94 3.66 -5.31 -9.73
C SER A 94 3.60 -6.66 -9.02
N LEU A 95 3.94 -6.65 -7.75
CA LEU A 95 3.72 -7.76 -6.82
C LEU A 95 2.75 -7.31 -5.73
N ARG A 96 1.65 -8.05 -5.57
CA ARG A 96 0.75 -7.96 -4.43
C ARG A 96 0.75 -9.30 -3.71
N TYR A 97 0.68 -9.31 -2.39
CA TYR A 97 0.83 -10.54 -1.60
C TYR A 97 -0.14 -10.61 -0.42
N ASP A 98 -0.46 -11.83 -0.02
CA ASP A 98 -1.25 -12.09 1.18
C ASP A 98 -0.34 -11.95 2.40
N LYS A 99 -0.66 -11.00 3.28
CA LYS A 99 0.03 -10.85 4.56
C LYS A 99 -0.20 -12.08 5.45
N VAL A 100 0.61 -12.26 6.47
CA VAL A 100 0.36 -13.29 7.50
C VAL A 100 -1.08 -13.18 8.03
N GLY A 101 -1.76 -14.32 8.12
CA GLY A 101 -3.16 -14.40 8.55
C GLY A 101 -4.20 -14.09 7.47
N THR A 102 -3.78 -13.84 6.21
CA THR A 102 -4.72 -13.54 5.11
C THR A 102 -4.57 -14.49 3.93
N GLY A 103 -5.60 -14.56 3.10
CA GLY A 103 -5.61 -15.28 1.82
C GLY A 103 -5.01 -16.69 1.87
N LYS A 104 -4.16 -17.01 0.89
CA LYS A 104 -3.48 -18.32 0.81
C LYS A 104 -2.31 -18.45 1.78
N THR A 105 -1.75 -17.36 2.28
CA THR A 105 -0.64 -17.36 3.25
C THR A 105 -1.09 -17.93 4.60
N GLY A 106 -2.27 -17.53 5.08
CA GLY A 106 -2.76 -17.94 6.38
C GLY A 106 -1.78 -17.61 7.51
N LEU A 107 -1.93 -18.28 8.65
CA LEU A 107 -1.05 -18.08 9.82
C LEU A 107 0.26 -18.88 9.75
N GLY A 108 0.35 -19.92 8.92
CA GLY A 108 1.54 -20.74 8.78
C GLY A 108 2.12 -21.18 10.14
N PRO A 109 3.40 -20.88 10.46
CA PRO A 109 4.04 -21.26 11.72
C PRO A 109 3.43 -20.57 12.95
N TYR A 110 2.57 -19.56 12.77
CA TYR A 110 1.88 -18.85 13.86
C TYR A 110 0.51 -19.46 14.21
N GLN A 111 0.07 -20.55 13.57
CA GLN A 111 -1.25 -21.16 13.78
C GLN A 111 -1.56 -21.44 15.27
N ASN A 112 -0.58 -21.91 16.03
CA ASN A 112 -0.72 -22.21 17.45
C ASN A 112 -0.25 -21.08 18.40
N ARG A 113 0.14 -19.94 17.83
CA ARG A 113 0.64 -18.76 18.57
C ARG A 113 0.31 -17.46 17.83
N PRO A 114 -0.98 -17.20 17.52
CA PRO A 114 -1.37 -16.04 16.72
C PRO A 114 -0.99 -14.71 17.39
N ASN A 115 -0.85 -14.69 18.72
CA ASN A 115 -0.41 -13.50 19.46
C ASN A 115 1.06 -13.11 19.22
N ASP A 116 1.85 -13.96 18.55
CA ASP A 116 3.20 -13.63 18.11
C ASP A 116 3.24 -12.93 16.75
N VAL A 117 2.10 -12.79 16.07
CA VAL A 117 1.98 -11.98 14.85
C VAL A 117 1.94 -10.51 15.26
N VAL A 118 3.11 -9.89 15.24
CA VAL A 118 3.33 -8.47 15.56
C VAL A 118 3.79 -7.71 14.32
N SER A 119 3.86 -6.37 14.37
CA SER A 119 4.24 -5.53 13.21
C SER A 119 5.54 -5.97 12.53
N ALA A 120 6.51 -6.46 13.28
CA ALA A 120 7.77 -6.98 12.73
C ALA A 120 7.56 -8.16 11.76
N VAL A 121 6.57 -9.03 12.01
CA VAL A 121 6.25 -10.16 11.12
C VAL A 121 5.73 -9.66 9.77
N TYR A 122 4.88 -8.65 9.78
CA TYR A 122 4.39 -8.02 8.55
C TYR A 122 5.53 -7.34 7.78
N THR A 123 6.43 -6.63 8.48
CA THR A 123 7.61 -6.01 7.86
C THR A 123 8.56 -7.05 7.27
N THR A 124 8.78 -8.19 7.95
CA THR A 124 9.58 -9.31 7.43
C THR A 124 8.95 -9.85 6.14
N GLY A 125 7.62 -10.02 6.11
CA GLY A 125 6.89 -10.41 4.91
C GLY A 125 7.05 -9.43 3.76
N ALA A 126 6.91 -8.13 4.02
CA ALA A 126 7.11 -7.07 3.03
C ALA A 126 8.56 -7.05 2.50
N GLY A 127 9.54 -7.26 3.39
CA GLY A 127 10.96 -7.38 3.03
C GLY A 127 11.24 -8.60 2.15
N ALA A 128 10.61 -9.74 2.41
CA ALA A 128 10.70 -10.92 1.55
C ALA A 128 10.05 -10.66 0.18
N ALA A 129 8.88 -10.00 0.18
CA ALA A 129 8.16 -9.65 -1.05
C ALA A 129 8.98 -8.73 -1.96
N VAL A 130 9.60 -7.68 -1.42
CA VAL A 130 10.41 -6.75 -2.23
C VAL A 130 11.69 -7.42 -2.75
N ARG A 131 12.31 -8.33 -2.00
CA ARG A 131 13.45 -9.14 -2.47
C ARG A 131 13.01 -10.07 -3.60
N TYR A 132 11.88 -10.78 -3.42
CA TYR A 132 11.32 -11.61 -4.48
C TYR A 132 11.10 -10.81 -5.77
N LEU A 133 10.49 -9.62 -5.66
CA LEU A 133 10.25 -8.73 -6.80
C LEU A 133 11.57 -8.29 -7.46
N ALA A 134 12.58 -7.93 -6.68
CA ALA A 134 13.89 -7.53 -7.16
C ALA A 134 14.64 -8.64 -7.93
N ASP A 135 14.34 -9.89 -7.64
CA ASP A 135 14.97 -11.03 -8.29
C ASP A 135 14.22 -11.52 -9.55
N GLN A 136 13.10 -10.90 -9.90
CA GLN A 136 12.39 -11.24 -11.13
C GLN A 136 13.16 -10.73 -12.36
N PRO A 137 13.28 -11.55 -13.43
CA PRO A 137 14.03 -11.17 -14.64
C PRO A 137 13.54 -9.89 -15.32
N GLY A 138 12.22 -9.60 -15.18
CA GLY A 138 11.59 -8.40 -15.73
C GLY A 138 11.68 -7.16 -14.85
N THR A 139 12.42 -7.20 -13.72
CA THR A 139 12.53 -6.07 -12.79
C THR A 139 13.89 -5.36 -12.93
N ASP A 140 13.85 -4.05 -13.20
CA ASP A 140 15.01 -3.17 -13.01
C ASP A 140 15.16 -2.85 -11.51
N LYS A 141 16.18 -3.42 -10.87
CA LYS A 141 16.45 -3.25 -9.43
C LYS A 141 16.64 -1.79 -8.99
N ALA A 142 16.95 -0.89 -9.92
CA ALA A 142 17.09 0.54 -9.64
C ALA A 142 15.73 1.29 -9.67
N LYS A 143 14.65 0.64 -10.12
CA LYS A 143 13.32 1.23 -10.32
C LYS A 143 12.22 0.48 -9.56
N ILE A 144 12.52 0.04 -8.34
CA ILE A 144 11.54 -0.62 -7.49
C ILE A 144 10.84 0.41 -6.62
N SER A 145 9.53 0.54 -6.77
CA SER A 145 8.67 1.38 -5.95
C SER A 145 7.91 0.54 -4.92
N VAL A 146 7.52 1.15 -3.80
CA VAL A 146 6.67 0.50 -2.80
C VAL A 146 5.47 1.38 -2.52
N TYR A 147 4.28 0.84 -2.68
CA TYR A 147 3.02 1.52 -2.46
C TYR A 147 2.24 0.84 -1.35
N GLY A 148 1.85 1.59 -0.32
CA GLY A 148 1.08 1.13 0.82
C GLY A 148 -0.21 1.91 0.98
N LEU A 149 -1.26 1.23 1.43
CA LEU A 149 -2.54 1.82 1.83
C LEU A 149 -2.68 1.72 3.35
N GLY A 150 -3.11 2.80 4.01
CA GLY A 150 -3.37 2.83 5.44
C GLY A 150 -2.15 2.38 6.26
N GLU A 151 -2.25 1.28 7.01
CA GLU A 151 -1.12 0.70 7.76
C GLU A 151 0.03 0.25 6.83
N GLY A 152 -0.27 -0.13 5.59
CA GLY A 152 0.74 -0.56 4.61
C GLY A 152 1.86 0.46 4.40
N ILE A 153 1.61 1.74 4.66
CA ILE A 153 2.62 2.80 4.56
C ILE A 153 3.76 2.64 5.57
N ILE A 154 3.49 2.07 6.73
CA ILE A 154 4.50 1.80 7.76
C ILE A 154 5.57 0.87 7.20
N HIS A 155 5.14 -0.23 6.58
CA HIS A 155 6.05 -1.20 5.98
C HIS A 155 6.75 -0.60 4.75
N ALA A 156 6.06 0.20 3.93
CA ALA A 156 6.66 0.89 2.79
C ALA A 156 7.79 1.83 3.21
N MET A 157 7.57 2.67 4.22
CA MET A 157 8.61 3.56 4.74
C MET A 157 9.73 2.79 5.45
N THR A 158 9.40 1.70 6.16
CA THR A 158 10.42 0.84 6.80
C THR A 158 11.36 0.24 5.76
N LEU A 159 10.83 -0.27 4.64
CA LEU A 159 11.65 -0.78 3.54
C LEU A 159 12.53 0.31 2.91
N ALA A 160 12.01 1.53 2.75
CA ALA A 160 12.78 2.65 2.20
C ALA A 160 13.91 3.13 3.13
N THR A 161 13.77 2.88 4.44
CA THR A 161 14.78 3.23 5.46
C THR A 161 15.72 2.08 5.82
N ASP A 162 15.54 0.88 5.22
CA ASP A 162 16.38 -0.28 5.48
C ASP A 162 17.77 -0.08 4.87
N THR A 163 18.78 -0.01 5.74
CA THR A 163 20.19 0.10 5.37
C THR A 163 20.94 -1.22 5.52
N THR A 164 20.24 -2.33 5.74
CA THR A 164 20.85 -3.66 5.87
C THR A 164 21.59 -4.02 4.57
N PRO A 165 22.82 -4.55 4.64
CA PRO A 165 23.54 -4.96 3.45
C PRO A 165 22.74 -5.97 2.61
N GLY A 166 22.52 -5.64 1.33
CA GLY A 166 21.72 -6.45 0.41
C GLY A 166 20.22 -6.16 0.39
N ALA A 167 19.73 -5.23 1.21
CA ALA A 167 18.36 -4.77 1.08
C ALA A 167 18.11 -4.11 -0.29
N PRO A 168 16.99 -4.41 -0.98
CA PRO A 168 16.65 -3.72 -2.21
C PRO A 168 16.49 -2.20 -1.98
N LYS A 169 17.11 -1.41 -2.85
CA LYS A 169 16.96 0.03 -2.78
C LYS A 169 15.59 0.44 -3.32
N ILE A 170 14.84 1.18 -2.52
CA ILE A 170 13.52 1.69 -2.92
C ILE A 170 13.69 2.98 -3.69
N HIS A 171 13.16 2.99 -4.91
CA HIS A 171 13.20 4.13 -5.83
C HIS A 171 12.19 5.21 -5.45
N SER A 172 10.94 4.83 -5.20
CA SER A 172 9.87 5.76 -4.85
C SER A 172 8.84 5.14 -3.91
N LEU A 173 8.05 5.97 -3.23
CA LEU A 173 7.00 5.58 -2.32
C LEU A 173 5.64 6.13 -2.75
N GLY A 174 4.59 5.30 -2.64
CA GLY A 174 3.20 5.74 -2.66
C GLY A 174 2.57 5.50 -1.29
N LEU A 175 2.16 6.55 -0.63
CA LEU A 175 1.55 6.54 0.69
C LEU A 175 0.08 6.93 0.54
N PHE A 176 -0.77 5.92 0.31
CA PHE A 176 -2.20 6.14 0.08
C PHE A 176 -2.96 6.14 1.40
N GLN A 177 -3.76 7.19 1.65
CA GLN A 177 -4.61 7.34 2.83
C GLN A 177 -3.88 6.89 4.10
N PRO A 178 -2.74 7.51 4.46
CA PRO A 178 -1.84 7.06 5.51
C PRO A 178 -2.49 7.12 6.89
N LEU A 179 -2.03 6.27 7.80
CA LEU A 179 -2.32 6.39 9.22
C LEU A 179 -1.12 7.11 9.88
N SER A 180 -1.24 8.40 10.15
CA SER A 180 -0.13 9.27 10.57
C SER A 180 0.18 9.25 12.06
N GLY A 181 -0.68 8.64 12.87
CA GLY A 181 -0.52 8.55 14.32
C GLY A 181 -0.01 7.20 14.80
N ARG A 182 0.49 7.14 16.05
CA ARG A 182 0.69 5.86 16.75
C ARG A 182 -0.65 5.16 16.92
N TYR A 183 -0.64 3.83 16.88
CA TYR A 183 -1.85 3.03 16.82
C TYR A 183 -2.88 3.40 17.91
N LEU A 184 -2.46 3.44 19.17
CA LEU A 184 -3.35 3.77 20.29
C LEU A 184 -3.79 5.25 20.30
N ASP A 185 -3.03 6.16 19.70
CA ASP A 185 -3.45 7.56 19.58
C ASP A 185 -4.59 7.71 18.55
N ILE A 186 -4.50 6.98 17.42
CA ILE A 186 -5.59 6.92 16.43
C ILE A 186 -6.88 6.40 17.07
N ILE A 187 -6.80 5.28 17.80
CA ILE A 187 -7.95 4.72 18.50
C ILE A 187 -8.47 5.68 19.57
N THR A 188 -7.58 6.32 20.33
CA THR A 188 -7.95 7.31 21.35
C THR A 188 -8.74 8.46 20.75
N ASN A 189 -8.37 8.95 19.57
CA ASN A 189 -9.10 10.03 18.89
C ASN A 189 -10.51 9.59 18.48
N ARG A 190 -10.66 8.34 18.00
CA ARG A 190 -12.00 7.76 17.70
C ARG A 190 -12.85 7.64 18.98
N VAL A 191 -12.29 7.04 20.03
CA VAL A 191 -12.99 6.90 21.32
C VAL A 191 -13.40 8.26 21.88
N ARG A 192 -12.55 9.29 21.74
CA ARG A 192 -12.86 10.66 22.20
C ARG A 192 -14.05 11.28 21.45
N GLY A 193 -14.25 10.94 20.18
CA GLY A 193 -15.37 11.44 19.37
C GLY A 193 -16.71 10.83 19.76
N ASP A 194 -16.74 9.55 20.16
CA ASP A 194 -17.98 8.77 20.24
C ASP A 194 -18.35 8.32 21.67
N ALA A 195 -17.38 8.32 22.61
CA ALA A 195 -17.58 7.73 23.93
C ALA A 195 -18.02 8.73 25.00
N SER A 196 -18.68 8.19 26.05
CA SER A 196 -18.93 8.97 27.27
C SER A 196 -17.61 9.38 27.94
N PRO A 197 -17.58 10.46 28.75
CA PRO A 197 -16.39 10.85 29.52
C PRO A 197 -15.82 9.71 30.37
N GLN A 198 -16.69 8.91 31.00
CA GLN A 198 -16.29 7.76 31.80
C GLN A 198 -15.60 6.65 30.98
N THR A 199 -16.12 6.39 29.76
CA THR A 199 -15.53 5.41 28.84
C THR A 199 -14.17 5.90 28.37
N LEU A 200 -14.04 7.20 28.03
CA LEU A 200 -12.77 7.79 27.63
C LEU A 200 -11.74 7.73 28.74
N GLU A 201 -12.09 8.03 30.00
CA GLU A 201 -11.19 7.93 31.13
C GLU A 201 -10.67 6.48 31.32
N THR A 202 -11.58 5.49 31.24
CA THR A 202 -11.22 4.08 31.32
C THR A 202 -10.30 3.66 30.18
N TRP A 203 -10.56 4.16 28.97
CA TRP A 203 -9.70 3.91 27.81
C TRP A 203 -8.29 4.49 27.98
N LEU A 204 -8.18 5.75 28.45
CA LEU A 204 -6.89 6.40 28.66
C LEU A 204 -6.05 5.67 29.71
N ALA A 205 -6.68 5.16 30.79
CA ALA A 205 -6.01 4.32 31.77
C ALA A 205 -5.51 2.99 31.15
N ALA A 206 -6.31 2.38 30.28
CA ALA A 206 -5.91 1.17 29.55
C ALA A 206 -4.72 1.45 28.59
N VAL A 207 -4.74 2.55 27.88
CA VAL A 207 -3.61 2.97 27.00
C VAL A 207 -2.33 3.14 27.80
N ASP A 208 -2.40 3.80 28.97
CA ASP A 208 -1.24 3.94 29.84
C ASP A 208 -0.72 2.57 30.33
N GLU A 209 -1.61 1.66 30.73
CA GLU A 209 -1.23 0.32 31.15
C GLU A 209 -0.59 -0.48 30.01
N ILE A 210 -1.13 -0.43 28.80
CA ILE A 210 -0.55 -1.10 27.62
C ILE A 210 0.85 -0.56 27.34
N ARG A 211 1.02 0.77 27.34
CA ARG A 211 2.30 1.44 27.07
C ARG A 211 3.37 1.16 28.12
N THR A 212 2.97 1.07 29.39
CA THR A 212 3.92 0.94 30.50
C THR A 212 4.18 -0.50 30.94
N LYS A 213 3.17 -1.38 30.83
CA LYS A 213 3.25 -2.77 31.33
C LYS A 213 3.08 -3.82 30.22
N GLY A 214 2.54 -3.48 29.05
CA GLY A 214 2.21 -4.43 27.99
C GLY A 214 1.01 -5.34 28.33
N THR A 215 0.16 -4.91 29.27
CA THR A 215 -1.05 -5.62 29.71
C THR A 215 -2.29 -4.78 29.48
N VAL A 216 -3.45 -5.42 29.50
CA VAL A 216 -4.75 -4.74 29.49
C VAL A 216 -5.43 -4.91 30.85
N PRO A 217 -6.24 -3.94 31.31
CA PRO A 217 -7.06 -4.12 32.51
C PRO A 217 -8.01 -5.32 32.38
N ASP A 218 -8.28 -6.00 33.50
CA ASP A 218 -9.19 -7.16 33.54
C ASP A 218 -10.59 -6.87 33.01
N LYS A 219 -11.02 -5.62 33.07
CA LYS A 219 -12.34 -5.17 32.61
C LYS A 219 -12.21 -3.92 31.78
N LEU A 220 -12.45 -4.07 30.49
CA LEU A 220 -12.70 -2.95 29.57
C LEU A 220 -14.19 -2.87 29.24
N PRO A 221 -14.74 -1.66 29.01
CA PRO A 221 -16.09 -1.49 28.49
C PRO A 221 -16.31 -2.29 27.22
N GLU A 222 -17.56 -2.72 26.99
CA GLU A 222 -17.98 -3.37 25.76
C GLU A 222 -17.59 -2.50 24.54
N GLY A 223 -17.09 -3.10 23.48
CA GLY A 223 -16.54 -2.39 22.32
C GLY A 223 -15.03 -2.12 22.44
N LEU A 224 -14.53 -1.63 23.56
CA LEU A 224 -13.08 -1.43 23.74
C LEU A 224 -12.32 -2.77 23.88
N ASN A 225 -12.95 -3.78 24.48
CA ASN A 225 -12.41 -5.12 24.55
C ASN A 225 -12.32 -5.82 23.18
N ALA A 226 -13.08 -5.40 22.20
CA ALA A 226 -12.95 -5.86 20.81
C ALA A 226 -11.71 -5.26 20.14
N ILE A 227 -11.27 -4.06 20.55
CA ILE A 227 -10.09 -3.38 20.00
C ILE A 227 -8.82 -3.96 20.62
N VAL A 228 -8.78 -4.07 21.95
CA VAL A 228 -7.63 -4.62 22.69
C VAL A 228 -8.10 -5.54 23.80
N ASN A 229 -7.45 -6.71 23.91
CA ASN A 229 -7.74 -7.74 24.89
C ASN A 229 -6.46 -8.58 25.13
N PRO A 230 -6.45 -9.50 26.13
CA PRO A 230 -5.27 -10.32 26.41
C PRO A 230 -4.75 -11.12 25.20
N GLY A 231 -5.61 -11.42 24.23
CA GLY A 231 -5.26 -12.18 23.04
C GLY A 231 -4.49 -11.38 21.99
N ASN A 232 -4.60 -10.04 21.96
CA ASN A 232 -3.94 -9.19 20.95
C ASN A 232 -3.09 -8.06 21.55
N VAL A 233 -3.04 -7.89 22.86
CA VAL A 233 -2.34 -6.75 23.51
C VAL A 233 -0.86 -6.67 23.11
N LYS A 234 -0.19 -7.81 22.92
CA LYS A 234 1.20 -7.84 22.45
C LYS A 234 1.35 -7.19 21.08
N ALA A 235 0.50 -7.57 20.13
CA ALA A 235 0.51 -6.99 18.78
C ALA A 235 0.18 -5.49 18.79
N VAL A 236 -0.83 -5.09 19.58
CA VAL A 236 -1.23 -3.69 19.77
C VAL A 236 -0.10 -2.86 20.38
N ALA A 237 0.55 -3.36 21.43
CA ALA A 237 1.66 -2.67 22.08
C ALA A 237 2.87 -2.52 21.16
N GLU A 238 3.18 -3.53 20.34
CA GLU A 238 4.27 -3.45 19.36
C GLU A 238 3.92 -2.49 18.21
N ALA A 239 2.69 -2.49 17.71
CA ALA A 239 2.23 -1.54 16.70
C ALA A 239 2.28 -0.09 17.23
N ASP A 240 1.88 0.12 18.50
CA ASP A 240 1.90 1.44 19.12
C ASP A 240 3.31 2.03 19.33
N LYS A 241 4.37 1.19 19.37
CA LYS A 241 5.76 1.68 19.43
C LYS A 241 6.21 2.36 18.14
N ILE A 242 5.56 2.08 17.03
CA ILE A 242 5.91 2.67 15.75
C ILE A 242 5.30 4.07 15.68
N ASP A 243 6.17 5.06 15.49
CA ASP A 243 5.79 6.44 15.21
C ASP A 243 5.96 6.70 13.71
N PRO A 244 4.87 6.82 12.93
CA PRO A 244 4.96 7.04 11.48
C PRO A 244 5.66 8.35 11.13
N VAL A 245 5.51 9.39 11.95
CA VAL A 245 6.14 10.70 11.72
C VAL A 245 7.65 10.60 11.91
N ALA A 246 8.09 9.92 12.99
CA ALA A 246 9.51 9.67 13.23
C ALA A 246 10.13 8.74 12.19
N LEU A 247 9.35 7.81 11.63
CA LEU A 247 9.78 6.94 10.54
C LEU A 247 9.91 7.73 9.22
N ALA A 248 8.94 8.56 8.90
CA ALA A 248 8.94 9.42 7.71
C ALA A 248 10.16 10.35 7.66
N ALA A 249 10.56 10.90 8.81
CA ALA A 249 11.76 11.74 8.92
C ALA A 249 13.07 11.01 8.55
N LYS A 250 13.06 9.68 8.50
CA LYS A 250 14.22 8.85 8.14
C LYS A 250 14.21 8.41 6.66
N VAL A 251 13.14 8.63 5.93
CA VAL A 251 13.09 8.34 4.49
C VAL A 251 14.23 9.09 3.80
N PRO A 252 15.02 8.47 2.92
CA PRO A 252 16.16 9.15 2.29
C PRO A 252 15.75 10.44 1.59
N ALA A 253 16.56 11.49 1.72
CA ALA A 253 16.32 12.77 1.07
C ALA A 253 16.17 12.59 -0.45
N ALA A 254 15.32 13.43 -1.05
CA ALA A 254 15.01 13.42 -2.47
C ALA A 254 14.35 12.12 -3.00
N THR A 255 13.97 11.15 -2.14
CA THR A 255 13.13 10.03 -2.55
C THR A 255 11.80 10.57 -3.11
N PRO A 256 11.37 10.21 -4.32
CA PRO A 256 10.04 10.57 -4.81
C PRO A 256 8.96 9.95 -3.92
N VAL A 257 8.04 10.77 -3.42
CA VAL A 257 6.94 10.32 -2.54
C VAL A 257 5.62 10.91 -3.03
N LEU A 258 4.66 10.04 -3.36
CA LEU A 258 3.26 10.43 -3.53
C LEU A 258 2.53 10.17 -2.20
N LEU A 259 1.92 11.19 -1.62
CA LEU A 259 1.03 11.05 -0.47
C LEU A 259 -0.36 11.50 -0.88
N THR A 260 -1.37 10.66 -0.64
CA THR A 260 -2.77 11.03 -0.81
C THR A 260 -3.46 11.12 0.55
N CYS A 261 -4.35 12.07 0.71
CA CYS A 261 -5.27 12.20 1.83
C CYS A 261 -6.62 12.65 1.30
N SER A 262 -7.71 12.56 2.07
CA SER A 262 -9.03 12.93 1.59
C SER A 262 -9.76 13.83 2.58
N ASP A 263 -10.66 14.66 2.06
CA ASP A 263 -11.55 15.49 2.90
C ASP A 263 -12.66 14.67 3.57
N THR A 264 -12.99 13.50 3.04
CA THR A 264 -14.06 12.63 3.56
C THR A 264 -13.59 11.37 4.26
N ASP A 265 -12.34 10.95 4.07
CA ASP A 265 -11.77 9.79 4.77
C ASP A 265 -11.64 10.08 6.28
N SER A 266 -12.41 9.37 7.09
CA SER A 266 -12.42 9.53 8.55
C SER A 266 -11.10 9.12 9.22
N GLN A 267 -10.24 8.37 8.52
CA GLN A 267 -8.98 7.84 9.04
C GLN A 267 -7.77 8.64 8.57
N ALA A 268 -7.82 9.23 7.37
CA ALA A 268 -6.70 9.93 6.73
C ALA A 268 -7.14 11.29 6.16
N LYS A 269 -7.74 12.14 7.00
CA LYS A 269 -8.06 13.53 6.64
C LYS A 269 -6.79 14.32 6.44
N CYS A 270 -6.72 15.12 5.38
CA CYS A 270 -5.52 15.92 5.08
C CYS A 270 -5.07 16.82 6.25
N GLU A 271 -6.02 17.31 7.06
CA GLU A 271 -5.72 18.08 8.26
C GLU A 271 -4.96 17.28 9.32
N THR A 272 -5.29 16.00 9.49
CA THR A 272 -4.64 15.10 10.45
C THR A 272 -3.29 14.57 9.94
N GLU A 273 -3.08 14.58 8.62
CA GLU A 273 -1.84 14.14 7.98
C GLU A 273 -0.71 15.18 7.98
N GLN A 274 -0.99 16.41 8.42
CA GLN A 274 0.00 17.50 8.37
C GLN A 274 1.34 17.17 9.06
N PRO A 275 1.38 16.48 10.23
CA PRO A 275 2.66 16.08 10.84
C PRO A 275 3.49 15.13 9.97
N LEU A 276 2.84 14.18 9.29
CA LEU A 276 3.49 13.25 8.37
C LEU A 276 3.98 13.97 7.12
N ILE A 277 3.16 14.86 6.56
CA ILE A 277 3.52 15.72 5.42
C ILE A 277 4.75 16.56 5.76
N ASP A 278 4.76 17.18 6.93
CA ASP A 278 5.90 18.02 7.38
C ASP A 278 7.19 17.20 7.53
N ALA A 279 7.08 15.98 8.07
CA ALA A 279 8.21 15.07 8.22
C ALA A 279 8.80 14.60 6.88
N LEU A 280 8.00 14.56 5.82
CA LEU A 280 8.41 14.15 4.47
C LEU A 280 8.92 15.31 3.59
N LYS A 281 8.90 16.58 4.02
CA LYS A 281 9.29 17.74 3.20
C LYS A 281 10.73 17.70 2.67
N HIS A 282 11.60 16.91 3.26
CA HIS A 282 12.97 16.72 2.80
C HIS A 282 13.09 15.75 1.61
N THR A 283 12.01 15.07 1.25
CA THR A 283 11.89 14.18 0.10
C THR A 283 11.36 14.94 -1.13
N ALA A 284 11.30 14.30 -2.30
CA ALA A 284 10.59 14.85 -3.46
C ALA A 284 9.07 14.57 -3.30
N LEU A 285 8.46 15.18 -2.29
CA LEU A 285 7.09 14.96 -1.86
C LEU A 285 6.08 15.62 -2.79
N LYS A 286 5.09 14.83 -3.23
CA LYS A 286 3.87 15.29 -3.87
C LYS A 286 2.68 14.91 -3.01
N VAL A 287 1.95 15.90 -2.51
CA VAL A 287 0.70 15.70 -1.77
C VAL A 287 -0.48 15.91 -2.71
N VAL A 288 -1.42 14.98 -2.68
CA VAL A 288 -2.68 15.07 -3.44
C VAL A 288 -3.85 14.95 -2.48
N GLU A 289 -4.57 16.04 -2.31
CA GLU A 289 -5.82 16.06 -1.56
C GLU A 289 -6.96 15.57 -2.45
N LEU A 290 -7.56 14.44 -2.09
CA LEU A 290 -8.68 13.82 -2.78
C LEU A 290 -10.00 14.39 -2.25
N LYS A 291 -11.00 14.51 -3.10
CA LYS A 291 -12.33 15.06 -2.75
C LYS A 291 -13.40 13.97 -2.87
N GLY A 292 -14.09 13.70 -1.76
CA GLY A 292 -15.16 12.69 -1.74
C GLY A 292 -14.66 11.27 -1.98
N VAL A 293 -13.41 10.97 -1.65
CA VAL A 293 -12.79 9.64 -1.80
C VAL A 293 -12.66 9.01 -0.42
N ASN A 294 -13.16 7.79 -0.27
CA ASN A 294 -13.11 7.05 0.98
C ASN A 294 -11.73 6.40 1.24
N HIS A 295 -11.58 5.77 2.41
CA HIS A 295 -10.32 5.15 2.83
C HIS A 295 -9.80 4.06 1.87
N VAL A 296 -10.69 3.38 1.15
CA VAL A 296 -10.31 2.32 0.20
C VAL A 296 -10.15 2.81 -1.25
N LEU A 297 -10.01 4.11 -1.45
CA LEU A 297 -9.70 4.78 -2.72
C LEU A 297 -10.85 4.81 -3.72
N HIS A 298 -12.10 4.64 -3.27
CA HIS A 298 -13.29 4.75 -4.11
C HIS A 298 -13.98 6.11 -3.94
N ASP A 299 -14.66 6.60 -4.97
CA ASP A 299 -15.52 7.77 -4.85
C ASP A 299 -16.71 7.44 -3.95
N ASP A 300 -16.67 7.92 -2.72
CA ASP A 300 -17.72 7.79 -1.72
C ASP A 300 -17.58 8.90 -0.67
N PRO A 301 -18.32 10.01 -0.81
CA PRO A 301 -18.24 11.13 0.12
C PRO A 301 -18.83 10.82 1.50
N SER A 302 -19.49 9.66 1.66
CA SER A 302 -20.06 9.26 2.96
C SER A 302 -19.06 8.49 3.84
N ASP A 303 -18.00 7.94 3.26
CA ASP A 303 -17.03 7.04 3.90
C ASP A 303 -17.71 5.95 4.76
N SER A 304 -18.86 5.45 4.30
CA SER A 304 -19.69 4.53 5.07
C SER A 304 -19.24 3.07 4.87
N ILE A 305 -19.20 2.30 5.96
CA ILE A 305 -18.90 0.86 5.93
C ILE A 305 -19.82 0.12 4.95
N ALA A 306 -21.11 0.53 4.86
CA ALA A 306 -22.07 -0.09 3.94
C ALA A 306 -21.69 0.10 2.46
N ASN A 307 -20.96 1.14 2.11
CA ASN A 307 -20.49 1.38 0.75
C ASN A 307 -19.17 0.68 0.46
N LEU A 308 -18.32 0.44 1.47
CA LEU A 308 -17.05 -0.29 1.30
C LEU A 308 -17.26 -1.70 0.72
N THR A 309 -18.42 -2.31 0.99
CA THR A 309 -18.76 -3.66 0.49
C THR A 309 -19.24 -3.68 -0.96
N LYS A 310 -19.49 -2.53 -1.56
CA LYS A 310 -19.97 -2.43 -2.94
C LYS A 310 -18.78 -2.41 -3.91
N PRO A 311 -18.74 -3.29 -4.90
CA PRO A 311 -17.74 -3.19 -5.96
C PRO A 311 -17.76 -1.80 -6.60
N ALA A 312 -16.63 -1.14 -6.61
CA ALA A 312 -16.47 0.18 -7.22
C ALA A 312 -15.10 0.29 -7.90
N PRO A 313 -14.95 1.12 -8.93
CA PRO A 313 -13.64 1.43 -9.49
C PRO A 313 -12.85 2.32 -8.54
N LEU A 314 -11.52 2.34 -8.71
CA LEU A 314 -10.69 3.39 -8.09
C LEU A 314 -11.20 4.76 -8.51
N SER A 315 -11.14 5.72 -7.60
CA SER A 315 -11.44 7.12 -7.93
C SER A 315 -10.56 7.59 -9.09
N PRO A 316 -11.12 8.27 -10.10
CA PRO A 316 -10.34 8.89 -11.18
C PRO A 316 -9.27 9.86 -10.67
N GLN A 317 -9.47 10.45 -9.48
CA GLN A 317 -8.50 11.31 -8.84
C GLN A 317 -7.26 10.53 -8.40
N VAL A 318 -7.44 9.32 -7.84
CA VAL A 318 -6.36 8.39 -7.47
C VAL A 318 -5.61 7.92 -8.71
N VAL A 319 -6.33 7.51 -9.75
CA VAL A 319 -5.77 7.11 -11.05
C VAL A 319 -4.90 8.23 -11.61
N THR A 320 -5.44 9.45 -11.72
CA THR A 320 -4.68 10.60 -12.22
C THR A 320 -3.43 10.91 -11.38
N ALA A 321 -3.55 10.85 -10.05
CA ALA A 321 -2.41 11.09 -9.15
C ALA A 321 -1.30 10.06 -9.37
N LEU A 322 -1.66 8.80 -9.51
CA LEU A 322 -0.73 7.70 -9.76
C LEU A 322 -0.06 7.84 -11.13
N ASP A 323 -0.83 8.08 -12.20
CA ASP A 323 -0.33 8.23 -13.57
C ASP A 323 0.68 9.37 -13.69
N VAL A 324 0.37 10.52 -13.10
CA VAL A 324 1.28 11.67 -13.07
C VAL A 324 2.54 11.38 -12.26
N PHE A 325 2.44 10.59 -11.19
CA PHE A 325 3.58 10.26 -10.35
C PHE A 325 4.51 9.24 -11.00
N VAL A 326 3.95 8.21 -11.63
CA VAL A 326 4.72 7.15 -12.30
C VAL A 326 5.36 7.65 -13.59
N GLY A 327 4.73 8.58 -14.30
CA GLY A 327 5.21 9.14 -15.57
C GLY A 327 6.36 10.17 -15.44
N GLN A 328 6.80 10.49 -14.21
CA GLN A 328 7.94 11.40 -13.94
C GLN A 328 9.27 10.63 -13.91
#